data_ba4eb1f0734bc29ce3f9e267efb34b35
#
_entry.id   ba4eb1f0734bc29ce3f9e267efb34b35
#
_cell.length_a   1.000
_cell.length_b   1.000
_cell.length_c   1.000
_cell.angle_alpha   90.00
_cell.angle_beta   90.00
_cell.angle_gamma   90.00
#
_symmetry.space_group_name_H-M   'P 1'
#
loop_
_entity.id
_entity.type
_entity.pdbx_description
1 polymer ?
#
loop_
_entity_poly.entity_id
_entity_poly.type
_entity_poly.pdbx_seq_one_letter_code
_entity_poly.pdbx_strand_id
1 'polypeptide(L)'
;MVELMVVIFIIGIASAAVVMTVRSPDRGVRDEAERFAARVAALRDNAIVQSRSMAVTIRPSGYGFERRDNGAWVPLSEAPFTSTDWQRGTSVQMSGARQMRVAFDSTGMPSSAANIIIKHDNVAVTLALAATGDVRVVR
;
A
#
# COMPACT_ATOMS: atom_id res chain seq x y z
N MET A 1 -50.38 -18.06 -0.27
CA MET A 1 -50.16 -16.61 -0.57
C MET A 1 -49.14 -16.00 0.41
N VAL A 2 -49.30 -16.11 1.71
CA VAL A 2 -48.36 -15.60 2.69
C VAL A 2 -47.01 -16.31 2.58
N GLU A 3 -47.00 -17.61 2.38
CA GLU A 3 -45.82 -18.44 2.23
C GLU A 3 -44.91 -17.97 1.05
N LEU A 4 -45.53 -17.63 -0.11
CA LEU A 4 -44.80 -17.11 -1.24
C LEU A 4 -44.14 -15.74 -0.94
N MET A 5 -44.84 -14.87 -0.21
CA MET A 5 -44.30 -13.57 0.22
C MET A 5 -43.11 -13.72 1.14
N VAL A 6 -43.14 -14.69 2.07
CA VAL A 6 -42.02 -14.96 2.98
C VAL A 6 -40.80 -15.46 2.20
N VAL A 7 -41.01 -16.36 1.25
CA VAL A 7 -39.93 -16.90 0.41
C VAL A 7 -39.26 -15.80 -0.41
N ILE A 8 -40.03 -14.92 -1.06
CA ILE A 8 -39.51 -13.80 -1.84
C ILE A 8 -38.74 -12.81 -0.93
N PHE A 9 -39.25 -12.57 0.27
CA PHE A 9 -38.61 -11.69 1.26
C PHE A 9 -37.24 -12.25 1.71
N ILE A 10 -37.18 -13.55 2.01
CA ILE A 10 -35.92 -14.20 2.39
C ILE A 10 -34.90 -14.20 1.25
N ILE A 11 -35.35 -14.47 0.01
CA ILE A 11 -34.47 -14.41 -1.17
C ILE A 11 -33.99 -12.98 -1.41
N GLY A 12 -34.82 -11.97 -1.21
CA GLY A 12 -34.46 -10.56 -1.31
C GLY A 12 -33.37 -10.16 -0.31
N ILE A 13 -33.50 -10.56 0.96
CA ILE A 13 -32.48 -10.30 1.99
C ILE A 13 -31.19 -11.06 1.71
N ALA A 14 -31.28 -12.33 1.31
CA ALA A 14 -30.11 -13.13 0.97
C ALA A 14 -29.36 -12.55 -0.23
N SER A 15 -30.07 -12.07 -1.25
CA SER A 15 -29.47 -11.41 -2.41
C SER A 15 -28.78 -10.09 -2.04
N ALA A 16 -29.37 -9.30 -1.15
CA ALA A 16 -28.76 -8.05 -0.65
C ALA A 16 -27.46 -8.32 0.13
N ALA A 17 -27.40 -9.37 0.92
CA ALA A 17 -26.22 -9.76 1.68
C ALA A 17 -25.06 -10.19 0.76
N VAL A 18 -25.33 -10.86 -0.36
CA VAL A 18 -24.32 -11.26 -1.35
C VAL A 18 -23.71 -10.06 -2.04
N VAL A 19 -24.52 -9.06 -2.40
CA VAL A 19 -24.00 -7.83 -3.05
C VAL A 19 -23.05 -7.05 -2.14
N MET A 20 -23.27 -7.06 -0.84
CA MET A 20 -22.37 -6.39 0.11
C MET A 20 -21.02 -7.07 0.30
N THR A 21 -20.92 -8.36 -0.01
CA THR A 21 -19.67 -9.13 0.13
C THR A 21 -18.77 -9.08 -1.10
N VAL A 22 -19.26 -8.66 -2.26
CA VAL A 22 -18.47 -8.50 -3.47
C VAL A 22 -17.64 -7.20 -3.37
N ARG A 23 -16.41 -7.33 -2.90
CA ARG A 23 -15.43 -6.25 -3.01
C ARG A 23 -15.09 -6.05 -4.48
N SER A 24 -15.37 -4.87 -5.00
CA SER A 24 -14.94 -4.50 -6.35
C SER A 24 -13.41 -4.58 -6.41
N PRO A 25 -12.79 -5.21 -7.42
CA PRO A 25 -11.35 -5.28 -7.59
C PRO A 25 -10.68 -3.91 -7.53
N ASP A 26 -11.34 -2.89 -8.07
CA ASP A 26 -10.90 -1.49 -8.05
C ASP A 26 -10.67 -0.93 -6.64
N ARG A 27 -11.53 -1.29 -5.70
CA ARG A 27 -11.38 -0.85 -4.30
C ARG A 27 -10.22 -1.55 -3.63
N GLY A 28 -9.99 -2.83 -3.91
CA GLY A 28 -8.92 -3.61 -3.30
C GLY A 28 -7.54 -3.04 -3.61
N VAL A 29 -7.24 -2.79 -4.88
CA VAL A 29 -5.96 -2.22 -5.32
C VAL A 29 -5.76 -0.81 -4.78
N ARG A 30 -6.82 -0.01 -4.81
CA ARG A 30 -6.75 1.36 -4.32
C ARG A 30 -6.52 1.41 -2.81
N ASP A 31 -7.25 0.62 -2.05
CA ASP A 31 -7.07 0.51 -0.60
C ASP A 31 -5.66 0.02 -0.24
N GLU A 32 -5.10 -0.91 -1.02
CA GLU A 32 -3.74 -1.39 -0.85
C GLU A 32 -2.71 -0.29 -1.14
N ALA A 33 -2.89 0.44 -2.23
CA ALA A 33 -2.04 1.58 -2.59
C ALA A 33 -2.13 2.71 -1.54
N GLU A 34 -3.31 3.02 -1.05
CA GLU A 34 -3.53 4.05 -0.02
C GLU A 34 -2.90 3.64 1.32
N ARG A 35 -3.01 2.38 1.73
CA ARG A 35 -2.32 1.86 2.94
C ARG A 35 -0.81 1.92 2.80
N PHE A 36 -0.29 1.55 1.65
CA PHE A 36 1.14 1.65 1.38
C PHE A 36 1.60 3.11 1.42
N ALA A 37 0.89 4.02 0.73
CA ALA A 37 1.19 5.45 0.74
C ALA A 37 1.18 6.04 2.17
N ALA A 38 0.18 5.67 2.98
CA ALA A 38 0.10 6.11 4.37
C ALA A 38 1.28 5.63 5.22
N ARG A 39 1.73 4.40 5.02
CA ARG A 39 2.91 3.87 5.72
C ARG A 39 4.20 4.56 5.29
N VAL A 40 4.36 4.85 4.01
CA VAL A 40 5.51 5.60 3.49
C VAL A 40 5.53 7.03 4.04
N ALA A 41 4.39 7.69 4.10
CA ALA A 41 4.26 9.01 4.73
C ALA A 41 4.61 8.96 6.23
N ALA A 42 4.12 7.96 6.95
CA ALA A 42 4.46 7.75 8.36
C ALA A 42 5.97 7.47 8.56
N LEU A 43 6.60 6.74 7.64
CA LEU A 43 8.05 6.51 7.67
C LEU A 43 8.83 7.82 7.52
N ARG A 44 8.42 8.67 6.58
CA ARG A 44 9.00 10.00 6.39
C ARG A 44 8.90 10.82 7.66
N ASP A 45 7.71 10.92 8.24
CA ASP A 45 7.47 11.68 9.46
C ASP A 45 8.31 11.13 10.63
N ASN A 46 8.43 9.83 10.73
CA ASN A 46 9.24 9.17 11.75
C ASN A 46 10.74 9.44 11.55
N ALA A 47 11.22 9.50 10.32
CA ALA A 47 12.60 9.90 10.00
C ALA A 47 12.93 11.31 10.53
N ILE A 48 11.97 12.24 10.36
CA ILE A 48 12.09 13.61 10.87
C ILE A 48 12.08 13.62 12.41
N VAL A 49 11.10 12.96 13.02
CA VAL A 49 10.92 12.95 14.48
C VAL A 49 12.11 12.31 15.20
N GLN A 50 12.62 11.21 14.68
CA GLN A 50 13.78 10.51 15.24
C GLN A 50 15.12 11.10 14.79
N SER A 51 15.12 12.06 13.87
CA SER A 51 16.33 12.63 13.25
C SER A 51 17.26 11.54 12.70
N ARG A 52 16.69 10.52 12.07
CA ARG A 52 17.40 9.36 11.50
C ARG A 52 16.92 9.06 10.10
N SER A 53 17.83 8.60 9.26
CA SER A 53 17.46 8.11 7.93
C SER A 53 16.67 6.80 8.04
N MET A 54 15.55 6.74 7.32
CA MET A 54 14.69 5.57 7.21
C MET A 54 14.42 5.27 5.75
N ALA A 55 14.20 4.02 5.40
CA ALA A 55 13.97 3.60 4.03
C ALA A 55 12.79 2.64 3.91
N VAL A 56 12.11 2.70 2.78
CA VAL A 56 11.19 1.67 2.33
C VAL A 56 11.85 0.89 1.21
N THR A 57 11.81 -0.43 1.31
CA THR A 57 12.27 -1.34 0.28
C THR A 57 11.08 -2.04 -0.34
N ILE A 58 10.91 -1.87 -1.64
CA ILE A 58 9.79 -2.37 -2.42
C ILE A 58 10.28 -3.51 -3.29
N ARG A 59 9.56 -4.63 -3.27
CA ARG A 59 9.84 -5.85 -4.03
C ARG A 59 8.57 -6.31 -4.74
N PRO A 60 8.68 -7.17 -5.75
CA PRO A 60 7.51 -7.77 -6.39
C PRO A 60 6.59 -8.54 -5.41
N SER A 61 7.15 -9.12 -4.35
CA SER A 61 6.43 -9.91 -3.35
C SER A 61 5.80 -9.08 -2.23
N GLY A 62 6.36 -7.89 -1.95
CA GLY A 62 5.92 -7.07 -0.83
C GLY A 62 6.84 -5.89 -0.58
N TYR A 63 6.70 -5.28 0.57
CA TYR A 63 7.54 -4.16 0.97
C TYR A 63 7.92 -4.26 2.45
N GLY A 64 9.03 -3.64 2.80
CA GLY A 64 9.53 -3.57 4.17
C GLY A 64 10.13 -2.21 4.46
N PHE A 65 10.37 -1.97 5.72
CA PHE A 65 10.91 -0.71 6.22
C PHE A 65 12.21 -0.95 6.99
N GLU A 66 13.13 -0.02 6.85
CA GLU A 66 14.45 -0.09 7.45
C GLU A 66 14.81 1.24 8.10
N ARG A 67 15.59 1.19 9.13
CA ARG A 67 16.21 2.35 9.80
C ARG A 67 17.72 2.27 9.63
N ARG A 68 18.35 3.42 9.42
CA ARG A 68 19.81 3.48 9.44
C ARG A 68 20.30 3.57 10.85
N ASP A 69 21.12 2.62 11.25
CA ASP A 69 21.72 2.54 12.57
C ASP A 69 23.22 2.23 12.43
N ASN A 70 24.09 3.10 12.97
CA ASN A 70 25.55 2.98 12.88
C ASN A 70 26.10 2.70 11.46
N GLY A 71 25.48 3.32 10.44
CA GLY A 71 25.87 3.15 9.04
C GLY A 71 25.29 1.93 8.34
N ALA A 72 24.55 1.07 9.03
CA ALA A 72 23.89 -0.11 8.48
C ALA A 72 22.36 0.09 8.42
N TRP A 73 21.71 -0.57 7.45
CA TRP A 73 20.26 -0.63 7.39
C TRP A 73 19.75 -1.79 8.24
N VAL A 74 18.89 -1.48 9.20
CA VAL A 74 18.30 -2.44 10.13
C VAL A 74 16.79 -2.53 9.85
N PRO A 75 16.24 -3.74 9.59
CA PRO A 75 14.81 -3.91 9.37
C PRO A 75 13.98 -3.47 10.57
N LEU A 76 12.87 -2.81 10.30
CA LEU A 76 11.85 -2.50 11.30
C LEU A 76 10.81 -3.61 11.33
N SER A 77 10.45 -4.05 12.53
CA SER A 77 9.47 -5.12 12.75
C SER A 77 8.28 -4.69 13.60
N GLU A 78 8.26 -3.45 14.06
CA GLU A 78 7.18 -2.89 14.87
C GLU A 78 6.13 -2.17 14.02
N ALA A 79 4.87 -2.29 14.41
CA ALA A 79 3.80 -1.56 13.74
C ALA A 79 4.04 -0.04 13.81
N PRO A 80 3.71 0.71 12.75
CA PRO A 80 3.10 0.32 11.48
C PRO A 80 4.10 -0.16 10.41
N PHE A 81 5.37 -0.37 10.76
CA PHE A 81 6.49 -0.64 9.84
C PHE A 81 6.84 -2.11 9.68
N THR A 82 5.91 -3.01 9.94
CA THR A 82 6.09 -4.43 9.66
C THR A 82 6.18 -4.70 8.16
N SER A 83 7.06 -5.61 7.77
CA SER A 83 7.10 -6.13 6.40
C SER A 83 5.74 -6.71 6.01
N THR A 84 5.29 -6.37 4.82
CA THR A 84 3.95 -6.72 4.34
C THR A 84 4.04 -7.25 2.92
N ASP A 85 3.44 -8.40 2.67
CA ASP A 85 3.27 -8.93 1.33
C ASP A 85 2.11 -8.23 0.62
N TRP A 86 2.23 -8.07 -0.71
CA TRP A 86 1.11 -7.60 -1.53
C TRP A 86 -0.03 -8.61 -1.49
N GLN A 87 -1.24 -8.14 -1.69
CA GLN A 87 -2.40 -9.02 -1.78
C GLN A 87 -2.20 -10.01 -2.92
N ARG A 88 -2.76 -11.21 -2.76
CA ARG A 88 -2.67 -12.24 -3.79
C ARG A 88 -3.25 -11.73 -5.11
N GLY A 89 -2.50 -11.88 -6.19
CA GLY A 89 -2.86 -11.38 -7.52
C GLY A 89 -2.42 -9.93 -7.78
N THR A 90 -1.83 -9.24 -6.82
CA THR A 90 -1.22 -7.92 -7.01
C THR A 90 0.18 -8.06 -7.60
N SER A 91 0.45 -7.31 -8.66
CA SER A 91 1.77 -7.14 -9.24
C SER A 91 2.24 -5.69 -9.13
N VAL A 92 3.52 -5.51 -8.92
CA VAL A 92 4.12 -4.17 -8.76
C VAL A 92 5.18 -3.95 -9.82
N GLN A 93 5.05 -2.86 -10.54
CA GLN A 93 6.02 -2.44 -11.53
C GLN A 93 6.77 -1.21 -11.02
N MET A 94 8.09 -1.30 -11.05
CA MET A 94 9.01 -0.24 -10.68
C MET A 94 9.85 0.12 -11.90
N SER A 95 10.22 1.38 -12.03
CA SER A 95 11.01 1.85 -13.19
C SER A 95 12.37 1.14 -13.25
N GLY A 96 12.46 0.08 -14.05
CA GLY A 96 13.69 -0.58 -14.43
C GLY A 96 14.39 -1.47 -13.39
N ALA A 97 13.80 -1.70 -12.21
CA ALA A 97 14.43 -2.46 -11.15
C ALA A 97 13.52 -3.57 -10.61
N ARG A 98 14.13 -4.70 -10.21
CA ARG A 98 13.43 -5.78 -9.50
C ARG A 98 13.16 -5.46 -8.03
N GLN A 99 13.91 -4.52 -7.49
CA GLN A 99 13.78 -4.05 -6.11
C GLN A 99 14.14 -2.55 -6.10
N MET A 100 13.37 -1.77 -5.36
CA MET A 100 13.60 -0.34 -5.20
C MET A 100 13.69 -0.01 -3.72
N ARG A 101 14.73 0.74 -3.35
CA ARG A 101 14.84 1.32 -2.01
C ARG A 101 14.75 2.84 -2.14
N VAL A 102 13.85 3.43 -1.38
CA VAL A 102 13.74 4.87 -1.23
C VAL A 102 14.07 5.22 0.23
N ALA A 103 15.14 5.96 0.43
CA ALA A 103 15.55 6.42 1.74
C ALA A 103 15.09 7.87 1.94
N PHE A 104 14.58 8.15 3.13
CA PHE A 104 14.29 9.50 3.61
C PHE A 104 15.38 9.90 4.60
N ASP A 105 15.92 11.08 4.44
CA ASP A 105 16.87 11.64 5.41
C ASP A 105 16.15 12.21 6.64
N SER A 106 16.90 12.73 7.59
CA SER A 106 16.37 13.32 8.83
C SER A 106 15.50 14.57 8.61
N THR A 107 15.49 15.12 7.40
CA THR A 107 14.63 16.25 7.02
C THR A 107 13.38 15.80 6.26
N GLY A 108 13.24 14.50 6.01
CA GLY A 108 12.13 13.92 5.26
C GLY A 108 12.27 14.00 3.74
N MET A 109 13.45 14.33 3.24
CA MET A 109 13.72 14.35 1.82
C MET A 109 14.05 12.95 1.31
N PRO A 110 13.42 12.49 0.22
CA PRO A 110 13.70 11.18 -0.35
C PRO A 110 15.00 11.19 -1.15
N SER A 111 15.66 10.05 -1.20
CA SER A 111 16.87 9.84 -2.02
C SER A 111 16.60 10.00 -3.51
N SER A 112 15.37 9.73 -3.96
CA SER A 112 14.94 9.92 -5.34
C SER A 112 13.42 10.00 -5.43
N ALA A 113 12.91 10.70 -6.43
CA ALA A 113 11.51 10.58 -6.82
C ALA A 113 11.26 9.19 -7.41
N ALA A 114 10.09 8.64 -7.21
CA ALA A 114 9.74 7.30 -7.69
C ALA A 114 8.28 7.21 -8.12
N ASN A 115 8.03 6.45 -9.16
CA ASN A 115 6.69 6.04 -9.56
C ASN A 115 6.59 4.53 -9.47
N ILE A 116 5.58 4.07 -8.75
CA ILE A 116 5.30 2.66 -8.51
C ILE A 116 3.90 2.38 -9.04
N ILE A 117 3.78 1.40 -9.91
CA ILE A 117 2.49 1.00 -10.47
C ILE A 117 2.07 -0.30 -9.79
N ILE A 118 0.96 -0.26 -9.09
CA ILE A 118 0.35 -1.42 -8.43
C ILE A 118 -0.81 -1.87 -9.30
N LYS A 119 -0.78 -3.11 -9.74
CA LYS A 119 -1.79 -3.71 -10.63
C LYS A 119 -2.41 -4.93 -9.98
N HIS A 120 -3.72 -5.04 -10.13
CA HIS A 120 -4.47 -6.24 -9.80
C HIS A 120 -5.55 -6.43 -10.86
N ASP A 121 -5.53 -7.58 -11.53
CA ASP A 121 -6.34 -7.84 -12.71
C ASP A 121 -6.18 -6.73 -13.78
N ASN A 122 -7.26 -6.09 -14.16
CA ASN A 122 -7.28 -5.03 -15.16
C ASN A 122 -7.17 -3.61 -14.57
N VAL A 123 -6.96 -3.50 -13.26
CA VAL A 123 -6.89 -2.22 -12.56
C VAL A 123 -5.45 -1.89 -12.21
N ALA A 124 -5.02 -0.71 -12.55
CA ALA A 124 -3.71 -0.18 -12.21
C ALA A 124 -3.84 1.15 -11.46
N VAL A 125 -3.07 1.29 -10.41
CA VAL A 125 -2.98 2.51 -9.61
C VAL A 125 -1.52 2.91 -9.53
N THR A 126 -1.23 4.16 -9.80
CA THR A 126 0.13 4.70 -9.71
C THR A 126 0.31 5.41 -8.37
N LEU A 127 1.37 5.05 -7.67
CA LEU A 127 1.83 5.77 -6.50
C LEU A 127 3.03 6.62 -6.89
N ALA A 128 2.88 7.92 -6.78
CA ALA A 128 3.92 8.89 -7.08
C ALA A 128 4.55 9.42 -5.79
N LEU A 129 5.85 9.27 -5.67
CA LEU A 129 6.67 9.89 -4.65
C LEU A 129 7.41 11.07 -5.29
N ALA A 130 7.05 12.28 -4.88
CA ALA A 130 7.70 13.49 -5.35
C ALA A 130 9.09 13.68 -4.71
N ALA A 131 9.95 14.45 -5.37
CA ALA A 131 11.26 14.83 -4.82
C ALA A 131 11.17 15.63 -3.51
N THR A 132 10.02 16.21 -3.21
CA THR A 132 9.70 16.90 -1.94
C THR A 132 9.35 15.93 -0.79
N GLY A 133 9.22 14.65 -1.07
CA GLY A 133 8.80 13.63 -0.12
C GLY A 133 7.29 13.42 -0.01
N ASP A 134 6.51 14.12 -0.81
CA ASP A 134 5.05 13.92 -0.85
C ASP A 134 4.71 12.64 -1.58
N VAL A 135 3.81 11.85 -0.99
CA VAL A 135 3.34 10.59 -1.54
C VAL A 135 1.89 10.75 -1.97
N ARG A 136 1.60 10.45 -3.22
CA ARG A 136 0.24 10.57 -3.78
C ARG A 136 -0.14 9.31 -4.54
N VAL A 137 -1.40 8.91 -4.36
CA VAL A 137 -2.02 7.87 -5.18
C VAL A 137 -2.69 8.54 -6.37
N VAL A 138 -2.25 8.19 -7.57
CA VAL A 138 -2.73 8.73 -8.84
C VAL A 138 -3.35 7.60 -9.65
N ARG A 139 -4.43 7.90 -10.31
CA ARG A 139 -5.07 6.93 -11.23
C ARG A 139 -4.28 6.78 -12.52
#